data_b2cef43ae9113599e52ea4f998de706b
#
_entry.id   b2cef43ae9113599e52ea4f998de706b
#
_cell.length_a   1.000
_cell.length_b   1.000
_cell.length_c   1.000
_cell.angle_alpha   90.00
_cell.angle_beta   90.00
_cell.angle_gamma   90.00
#
_symmetry.space_group_name_H-M   'P 1'
#
loop_
_entity.id
_entity.type
_entity.pdbx_description
1 polymer ?
#
loop_
_entity_poly.entity_id
_entity_poly.type
_entity_poly.pdbx_seq_one_letter_code
_entity_poly.pdbx_strand_id
1 'polypeptide(L)'
;MAHFTSSNYEGGMAFTSFLNGFPLTTDTAIDADGTNKGPRPKALMLLALSGCTGVDIIAILNKMRVNFSDLSIDVQGDLTNEEAAV
;
A
#
# COMPACT_ATOMS: atom_id res chain seq x y z
N MET A 1 2.82 10.22 17.66
CA MET A 1 3.39 8.88 17.55
C MET A 1 4.20 8.79 16.27
N ALA A 2 5.43 8.32 16.39
CA ALA A 2 6.32 8.26 15.24
C ALA A 2 6.22 6.89 14.56
N HIS A 3 6.35 6.90 13.26
CA HIS A 3 6.41 5.68 12.46
C HIS A 3 7.77 5.63 11.78
N PHE A 4 8.29 4.44 11.64
CA PHE A 4 9.61 4.27 11.08
C PHE A 4 9.60 3.17 10.02
N THR A 5 10.23 3.45 8.89
CA THR A 5 10.39 2.44 7.86
C THR A 5 11.86 2.39 7.43
N SER A 6 12.33 1.20 7.16
CA SER A 6 13.64 1.00 6.57
C SER A 6 13.52 0.05 5.39
N SER A 7 14.31 0.28 4.37
CA SER A 7 14.23 -0.50 3.14
C SER A 7 15.62 -0.95 2.75
N ASN A 8 15.73 -2.22 2.38
CA ASN A 8 16.98 -2.81 1.95
C ASN A 8 16.86 -3.28 0.51
N TYR A 9 17.86 -2.95 -0.28
CA TYR A 9 17.89 -3.36 -1.67
C TYR A 9 18.13 -4.86 -1.77
N GLU A 10 17.34 -5.53 -2.60
CA GLU A 10 17.40 -6.98 -2.75
C GLU A 10 17.86 -7.41 -4.14
N GLY A 11 18.33 -6.51 -4.95
CA GLY A 11 18.72 -6.82 -6.32
C GLY A 11 17.62 -6.43 -7.30
N GLY A 12 17.98 -6.23 -8.56
CA GLY A 12 17.02 -5.81 -9.57
C GLY A 12 16.35 -4.51 -9.18
N MET A 13 15.04 -4.52 -9.05
CA MET A 13 14.26 -3.37 -8.62
C MET A 13 13.54 -3.65 -7.30
N ALA A 14 13.91 -4.74 -6.63
CA ALA A 14 13.20 -5.16 -5.43
C ALA A 14 13.81 -4.56 -4.17
N PHE A 15 12.93 -4.22 -3.22
CA PHE A 15 13.32 -3.80 -1.89
C PHE A 15 12.51 -4.56 -0.87
N THR A 16 13.17 -4.98 0.20
CA THR A 16 12.47 -5.51 1.37
C THR A 16 12.45 -4.40 2.41
N SER A 17 11.26 -4.06 2.86
CA SER A 17 11.06 -2.95 3.78
C SER A 17 10.37 -3.43 5.04
N PHE A 18 10.61 -2.69 6.12
CA PHE A 18 9.94 -2.94 7.38
C PHE A 18 9.29 -1.63 7.81
N LEU A 19 8.00 -1.66 8.03
CA LEU A 19 7.27 -0.52 8.56
C LEU A 19 6.83 -0.86 9.98
N ASN A 20 7.41 -0.19 10.96
CA ASN A 20 7.14 -0.49 12.36
C ASN A 20 7.30 -1.99 12.66
N GLY A 21 8.27 -2.64 12.03
CA GLY A 21 8.53 -4.06 12.23
C GLY A 21 7.76 -5.00 11.32
N PHE A 22 6.81 -4.50 10.54
CA PHE A 22 6.07 -5.35 9.61
C PHE A 22 6.77 -5.41 8.26
N PRO A 23 7.04 -6.61 7.74
CA PRO A 23 7.78 -6.73 6.48
C PRO A 23 6.89 -6.52 5.26
N LEU A 24 7.47 -5.96 4.23
CA LEU A 24 6.80 -5.77 2.95
C LEU A 24 7.85 -5.73 1.85
N THR A 25 7.64 -6.51 0.80
CA THR A 25 8.54 -6.49 -0.35
C THR A 25 7.87 -5.73 -1.48
N THR A 26 8.60 -4.81 -2.10
CA THR A 26 8.13 -4.10 -3.28
C THR A 26 9.03 -4.44 -4.46
N ASP A 27 8.45 -4.38 -5.65
CA ASP A 27 9.19 -4.67 -6.86
C ASP A 27 8.46 -4.03 -8.04
N THR A 28 9.07 -4.12 -9.21
CA THR A 28 8.42 -3.66 -10.43
C THR A 28 8.05 -4.85 -11.30
N ALA A 29 7.32 -4.58 -12.37
CA ALA A 29 6.93 -5.62 -13.31
C ALA A 29 8.14 -6.10 -14.10
N ILE A 30 8.02 -7.28 -14.70
CA ILE A 30 9.11 -7.85 -15.48
C ILE A 30 9.50 -6.95 -16.64
N ASP A 31 8.53 -6.32 -17.29
CA ASP A 31 8.80 -5.40 -18.40
C ASP A 31 9.37 -4.06 -17.94
N ALA A 32 9.47 -3.82 -16.65
CA ALA A 32 10.11 -2.65 -16.06
C ALA A 32 11.35 -3.04 -15.26
N ASP A 33 12.05 -4.06 -15.73
CA ASP A 33 13.30 -4.55 -15.13
C ASP A 33 13.14 -5.17 -13.74
N GLY A 34 11.94 -5.45 -13.33
CA GLY A 34 11.68 -6.11 -12.07
C GLY A 34 11.47 -7.60 -12.25
N THR A 35 11.21 -8.28 -11.14
CA THR A 35 10.92 -9.71 -11.14
C THR A 35 9.56 -10.03 -10.54
N ASN A 36 8.75 -9.01 -10.33
CA ASN A 36 7.37 -9.16 -9.86
C ASN A 36 7.28 -9.91 -8.52
N LYS A 37 8.20 -9.61 -7.62
CA LYS A 37 8.23 -10.27 -6.31
C LYS A 37 7.28 -9.64 -5.31
N GLY A 38 6.71 -8.49 -5.62
CA GLY A 38 5.80 -7.80 -4.74
C GLY A 38 5.06 -6.69 -5.45
N PRO A 39 4.21 -5.97 -4.74
CA PRO A 39 3.45 -4.88 -5.35
C PRO A 39 4.35 -3.74 -5.77
N ARG A 40 3.84 -2.92 -6.71
CA ARG A 40 4.54 -1.72 -7.16
C ARG A 40 4.54 -0.70 -6.03
N PRO A 41 5.66 -0.03 -5.78
CA PRO A 41 5.73 0.91 -4.66
C PRO A 41 4.65 2.00 -4.69
N LYS A 42 4.41 2.59 -5.86
CA LYS A 42 3.41 3.65 -5.94
C LYS A 42 1.99 3.13 -5.71
N ALA A 43 1.72 1.89 -6.08
CA ALA A 43 0.41 1.30 -5.89
C ALA A 43 0.07 1.11 -4.40
N LEU A 44 1.08 1.07 -3.53
CA LEU A 44 0.86 0.96 -2.11
C LEU A 44 0.12 2.16 -1.53
N MET A 45 0.16 3.30 -2.23
CA MET A 45 -0.60 4.47 -1.80
C MET A 45 -2.10 4.19 -1.87
N LEU A 46 -2.54 3.36 -2.83
CA LEU A 46 -3.94 2.97 -2.92
C LEU A 46 -4.33 2.09 -1.74
N LEU A 47 -3.44 1.19 -1.35
CA LEU A 47 -3.67 0.34 -0.20
C LEU A 47 -3.76 1.17 1.08
N ALA A 48 -2.86 2.14 1.23
CA ALA A 48 -2.87 3.02 2.38
C ALA A 48 -4.19 3.79 2.46
N LEU A 49 -4.67 4.30 1.33
CA LEU A 49 -5.94 5.01 1.27
C LEU A 49 -7.11 4.12 1.68
N SER A 50 -7.15 2.89 1.15
CA SER A 50 -8.24 1.99 1.49
C SER A 50 -8.23 1.61 2.96
N GLY A 51 -7.05 1.42 3.54
CA GLY A 51 -6.93 1.09 4.96
C GLY A 51 -7.38 2.23 5.85
N CYS A 52 -6.95 3.45 5.56
CA CYS A 52 -7.37 4.62 6.33
C CYS A 52 -8.88 4.85 6.24
N THR A 53 -9.42 4.73 5.02
CA THR A 53 -10.86 4.90 4.82
C THR A 53 -11.64 3.83 5.58
N GLY A 54 -11.17 2.59 5.53
CA GLY A 54 -11.81 1.48 6.21
C GLY A 54 -11.86 1.66 7.71
N VAL A 55 -10.73 2.07 8.31
CA VAL A 55 -10.67 2.30 9.74
C VAL A 55 -11.64 3.41 10.16
N ASP A 56 -11.70 4.49 9.37
CA ASP A 56 -12.61 5.59 9.67
C ASP A 56 -14.07 5.16 9.58
N ILE A 57 -14.41 4.37 8.57
CA ILE A 57 -15.78 3.86 8.42
C ILE A 57 -16.15 2.97 9.60
N ILE A 58 -15.26 2.07 9.99
CA ILE A 58 -15.50 1.19 11.13
C ILE A 58 -15.73 2.02 12.41
N ALA A 59 -14.91 3.04 12.61
CA ALA A 59 -15.05 3.89 13.78
C ALA A 59 -16.42 4.59 13.81
N ILE A 60 -16.89 5.06 12.66
CA ILE A 60 -18.18 5.72 12.56
C ILE A 60 -19.33 4.73 12.82
N LEU A 61 -19.25 3.56 12.20
CA LEU A 61 -20.29 2.54 12.38
C LEU A 61 -20.36 2.08 13.83
N ASN A 62 -19.23 1.95 14.49
CA ASN A 62 -19.21 1.58 15.91
C ASN A 62 -19.87 2.65 16.78
N LYS A 63 -19.60 3.94 16.48
CA LYS A 63 -20.22 5.03 17.21
C LYS A 63 -21.72 5.04 17.03
N MET A 64 -22.21 4.71 15.84
CA MET A 64 -23.62 4.68 15.52
C MET A 64 -24.28 3.38 15.97
N ARG A 65 -23.50 2.45 16.52
CA ARG A 65 -23.97 1.14 16.96
C ARG A 65 -24.66 0.36 15.86
N VAL A 66 -24.12 0.46 14.64
CA VAL A 66 -24.63 -0.29 13.49
C VAL A 66 -23.97 -1.65 13.49
N ASN A 67 -24.75 -2.70 13.41
CA ASN A 67 -24.21 -4.05 13.26
C ASN A 67 -23.92 -4.31 11.79
N PHE A 68 -22.73 -4.81 11.51
CA PHE A 68 -22.38 -5.20 10.15
C PHE A 68 -21.45 -6.41 10.26
N SER A 69 -21.45 -7.24 9.22
CA SER A 69 -20.59 -8.43 9.21
C SER A 69 -19.53 -8.36 8.13
N ASP A 70 -19.78 -7.60 7.09
CA ASP A 70 -18.84 -7.50 5.98
C ASP A 70 -18.66 -6.07 5.55
N LEU A 71 -17.45 -5.73 5.22
CA LEU A 71 -17.12 -4.44 4.65
C LEU A 71 -15.97 -4.64 3.68
N SER A 72 -16.13 -4.20 2.46
CA SER A 72 -15.04 -4.22 1.51
C SER A 72 -14.87 -2.84 0.89
N ILE A 73 -13.64 -2.49 0.58
CA ILE A 73 -13.30 -1.21 -0.02
C ILE A 73 -12.40 -1.48 -1.21
N ASP A 74 -12.80 -0.99 -2.37
CA ASP A 74 -12.00 -1.12 -3.57
C ASP A 74 -11.54 0.27 -3.99
N VAL A 75 -10.26 0.39 -4.28
CA VAL A 75 -9.67 1.65 -4.72
C VAL A 75 -8.91 1.38 -6.01
N GLN A 76 -9.17 2.20 -7.00
CA GLN A 76 -8.50 2.07 -8.28
C GLN A 76 -7.85 3.39 -8.65
N GLY A 77 -6.63 3.32 -9.15
CA GLY A 77 -5.92 4.50 -9.63
C GLY A 77 -5.04 4.12 -10.80
N ASP A 78 -4.86 5.06 -11.70
CA ASP A 78 -3.99 4.86 -12.85
C ASP A 78 -2.79 5.78 -12.74
N LEU A 79 -1.64 5.26 -13.11
CA LEU A 79 -0.45 6.08 -13.22
C LEU A 79 -0.47 6.74 -14.58
N THR A 80 -0.26 8.05 -14.61
CA THR A 80 -0.14 8.73 -15.89
C THR A 80 1.25 8.48 -16.45
N ASN A 81 1.35 8.58 -17.77
CA ASN A 81 2.66 8.45 -18.40
C ASN A 81 3.49 9.71 -18.29
N GLU A 82 3.00 10.73 -17.62
CA GLU A 82 3.80 11.88 -17.36
C GLU A 82 4.89 11.47 -16.44
N GLU A 83 6.11 11.71 -16.84
CA GLU A 83 7.18 11.55 -15.98
C GLU A 83 6.94 12.34 -14.80
N ALA A 84 6.51 11.68 -13.80
CA ALA A 84 6.45 12.27 -12.55
C ALA A 84 7.82 12.76 -12.34
N ALA A 85 7.97 13.91 -12.49
CA ALA A 85 9.18 14.48 -12.14
C ALA A 85 9.37 14.12 -10.74
N VAL A 86 9.95 13.11 -10.53
CA VAL A 86 10.09 12.75 -9.26
C VAL A 86 11.06 13.13 -8.40
#